data_d01e9eaf65e32066a19bc5697f721e12
#
_entry.id   d01e9eaf65e32066a19bc5697f721e12
#
_cell.length_a   1.000
_cell.length_b   1.000
_cell.length_c   1.000
_cell.angle_alpha   90.00
_cell.angle_beta   90.00
_cell.angle_gamma   90.00
#
_symmetry.space_group_name_H-M   'P 1'
#
loop_
_entity.id
_entity.type
_entity.pdbx_description
1 polymer ?
#
loop_
_entity_poly.entity_id
_entity_poly.type
_entity_poly.pdbx_seq_one_letter_code
_entity_poly.pdbx_strand_id
1 'polypeptide(L)'
;MKFLSTTFFRKAHRWLGLIVSIQLLMWTASGLFFSIPDITDVRGEQYLTQTPSININQMARENIVSISTIIDTAKINLEASETVLLKHRAGRLIYQVEKNPPEKKLIFDALTGQPMTYITPTEAMSIVVDRTELSPTDAVLINQSKTGSEFRGRDLPLYKVTVTKPKKGIVYVDPVTGEIAAIRTKLWRAWDFLWSLHIMDYQERDDFSQWLLRLFSALGVLTVLSGIILWFYSGKVQSGK
;
A
#
# COMPACT_ATOMS: atom_id res chain seq x y z
N MET A 1 32.51 -29.84 32.58
CA MET A 1 31.22 -29.26 32.12
C MET A 1 30.12 -30.28 32.44
N LYS A 2 29.21 -29.95 33.37
CA LYS A 2 28.04 -30.81 33.65
C LYS A 2 27.15 -30.78 32.43
N PHE A 3 27.00 -31.88 31.71
CA PHE A 3 26.05 -32.05 30.63
C PHE A 3 24.67 -31.75 31.17
N LEU A 4 24.07 -30.69 30.68
CA LEU A 4 22.66 -30.40 30.94
C LEU A 4 21.86 -31.65 30.59
N SER A 5 21.06 -32.17 31.51
CA SER A 5 20.40 -33.47 31.36
C SER A 5 19.44 -33.41 30.15
N THR A 6 19.35 -34.50 29.39
CA THR A 6 18.42 -34.65 28.26
C THR A 6 16.97 -34.32 28.67
N THR A 7 16.61 -34.52 29.95
CA THR A 7 15.33 -34.16 30.52
C THR A 7 15.10 -32.65 30.56
N PHE A 8 16.14 -31.86 30.83
CA PHE A 8 16.04 -30.39 30.78
C PHE A 8 15.76 -29.91 29.37
N PHE A 9 16.50 -30.37 28.37
CA PHE A 9 16.29 -30.01 26.97
C PHE A 9 14.90 -30.41 26.48
N ARG A 10 14.39 -31.59 26.84
CA ARG A 10 13.02 -32.02 26.49
C ARG A 10 11.96 -31.12 27.11
N LYS A 11 12.11 -30.73 28.38
CA LYS A 11 11.16 -29.80 29.03
C LYS A 11 11.22 -28.42 28.40
N ALA A 12 12.41 -27.87 28.18
CA ALA A 12 12.61 -26.56 27.55
C ALA A 12 11.98 -26.51 26.15
N HIS A 13 12.31 -27.51 25.30
CA HIS A 13 11.73 -27.62 23.95
C HIS A 13 10.20 -27.71 23.97
N ARG A 14 9.63 -28.50 24.89
CA ARG A 14 8.17 -28.65 25.00
C ARG A 14 7.47 -27.33 25.33
N TRP A 15 7.97 -26.57 26.31
CA TRP A 15 7.38 -25.29 26.70
C TRP A 15 7.63 -24.20 25.65
N LEU A 16 8.83 -24.12 25.13
CA LEU A 16 9.17 -23.20 24.05
C LEU A 16 8.33 -23.48 22.83
N GLY A 17 8.20 -24.76 22.43
CA GLY A 17 7.35 -25.18 21.33
C GLY A 17 5.89 -24.83 21.53
N LEU A 18 5.33 -24.97 22.74
CA LEU A 18 3.96 -24.58 23.04
C LEU A 18 3.73 -23.08 22.86
N ILE A 19 4.64 -22.24 23.36
CA ILE A 19 4.54 -20.78 23.25
C ILE A 19 4.67 -20.34 21.78
N VAL A 20 5.63 -20.90 21.06
CA VAL A 20 5.92 -20.54 19.68
C VAL A 20 4.90 -21.12 18.70
N SER A 21 4.28 -22.26 19.01
CA SER A 21 3.35 -22.96 18.10
C SER A 21 2.12 -22.12 17.75
N ILE A 22 1.59 -21.32 18.68
CA ILE A 22 0.45 -20.43 18.40
C ILE A 22 0.83 -19.39 17.36
N GLN A 23 1.99 -18.75 17.53
CA GLN A 23 2.46 -17.75 16.57
C GLN A 23 2.83 -18.38 15.23
N LEU A 24 3.47 -19.54 15.25
CA LEU A 24 3.81 -20.28 14.03
C LEU A 24 2.55 -20.69 13.25
N LEU A 25 1.49 -21.10 13.96
CA LEU A 25 0.19 -21.39 13.34
C LEU A 25 -0.39 -20.13 12.67
N MET A 26 -0.34 -18.98 13.34
CA MET A 26 -0.80 -17.72 12.77
C MET A 26 0.01 -17.31 11.55
N TRP A 27 1.34 -17.46 11.58
CA TRP A 27 2.20 -17.19 10.43
C TRP A 27 1.91 -18.13 9.26
N THR A 28 1.75 -19.42 9.53
CA THR A 28 1.45 -20.41 8.47
C THR A 28 0.07 -20.17 7.86
N ALA A 29 -0.94 -19.90 8.69
CA ALA A 29 -2.31 -19.63 8.22
C ALA A 29 -2.39 -18.32 7.43
N SER A 30 -1.75 -17.25 7.89
CA SER A 30 -1.70 -15.98 7.16
C SER A 30 -0.87 -16.10 5.88
N GLY A 31 0.26 -16.80 5.90
CA GLY A 31 1.08 -17.06 4.72
C GLY A 31 0.32 -17.87 3.65
N LEU A 32 -0.45 -18.88 4.06
CA LEU A 32 -1.34 -19.60 3.17
C LEU A 32 -2.41 -18.68 2.56
N PHE A 33 -3.05 -17.84 3.38
CA PHE A 33 -4.02 -16.86 2.87
C PHE A 33 -3.38 -15.93 1.84
N PHE A 34 -2.17 -15.41 2.07
CA PHE A 34 -1.49 -14.51 1.14
C PHE A 34 -1.11 -15.15 -0.19
N SER A 35 -1.00 -16.48 -0.25
CA SER A 35 -0.68 -17.21 -1.48
C SER A 35 -1.91 -17.48 -2.36
N ILE A 36 -3.14 -17.24 -1.88
CA ILE A 36 -4.37 -17.58 -2.60
C ILE A 36 -4.86 -16.43 -3.50
N PRO A 37 -5.11 -15.20 -2.99
CA PRO A 37 -5.59 -14.11 -3.83
C PRO A 37 -4.44 -13.48 -4.62
N ASP A 38 -4.72 -13.06 -5.84
CA ASP A 38 -3.79 -12.21 -6.57
C ASP A 38 -3.63 -10.86 -5.85
N ILE A 39 -2.41 -10.33 -5.81
CA ILE A 39 -2.13 -9.05 -5.17
C ILE A 39 -2.83 -7.88 -5.85
N THR A 40 -3.08 -7.96 -7.15
CA THR A 40 -3.87 -6.99 -7.92
C THR A 40 -5.31 -6.96 -7.44
N ASP A 41 -5.89 -8.13 -7.15
CA ASP A 41 -7.25 -8.25 -6.59
C ASP A 41 -7.32 -7.70 -5.16
N VAL A 42 -6.30 -7.98 -4.35
CA VAL A 42 -6.20 -7.41 -3.00
C VAL A 42 -6.17 -5.89 -3.06
N ARG A 43 -5.36 -5.31 -3.96
CA ARG A 43 -5.23 -3.87 -4.15
C ARG A 43 -6.44 -3.21 -4.81
N GLY A 44 -7.35 -4.01 -5.37
CA GLY A 44 -8.53 -3.53 -6.07
C GLY A 44 -8.25 -3.05 -7.50
N GLU A 45 -7.10 -3.44 -8.07
CA GLU A 45 -6.66 -3.03 -9.41
C GLU A 45 -7.56 -3.61 -10.51
N GLN A 46 -8.23 -4.73 -10.26
CA GLN A 46 -9.24 -5.31 -11.16
C GLN A 46 -10.44 -4.39 -11.44
N TYR A 47 -10.64 -3.36 -10.62
CA TYR A 47 -11.68 -2.35 -10.86
C TYR A 47 -11.21 -1.18 -11.72
N LEU A 48 -9.91 -1.06 -11.99
CA LEU A 48 -9.35 0.03 -12.80
C LEU A 48 -9.65 -0.22 -14.28
N THR A 49 -10.14 0.81 -14.95
CA THR A 49 -10.23 0.85 -16.41
C THR A 49 -8.91 1.35 -17.00
N GLN A 50 -8.69 1.09 -18.28
CA GLN A 50 -7.53 1.64 -18.97
C GLN A 50 -7.53 3.17 -18.93
N THR A 51 -6.37 3.73 -18.64
CA THR A 51 -6.19 5.19 -18.71
C THR A 51 -6.44 5.66 -20.13
N PRO A 52 -7.32 6.64 -20.36
CA PRO A 52 -7.51 7.21 -21.69
C PRO A 52 -6.17 7.69 -22.24
N SER A 53 -5.79 7.19 -23.42
CA SER A 53 -4.59 7.67 -24.11
C SER A 53 -4.83 9.10 -24.59
N ILE A 54 -3.81 9.94 -24.46
CA ILE A 54 -3.85 11.29 -25.03
C ILE A 54 -3.67 11.14 -26.56
N ASN A 55 -4.69 11.55 -27.31
CA ASN A 55 -4.60 11.56 -28.77
C ASN A 55 -3.84 12.81 -29.23
N ILE A 56 -2.59 12.64 -29.69
CA ILE A 56 -1.72 13.73 -30.12
C ILE A 56 -2.35 14.54 -31.27
N ASN A 57 -3.11 13.90 -32.18
CA ASN A 57 -3.79 14.59 -33.26
C ASN A 57 -4.95 15.48 -32.76
N GLN A 58 -5.60 15.08 -31.68
CA GLN A 58 -6.62 15.89 -31.02
C GLN A 58 -5.96 17.07 -30.31
N MET A 59 -4.84 16.85 -29.64
CA MET A 59 -4.05 17.90 -28.99
C MET A 59 -3.56 18.97 -29.97
N ALA A 60 -3.14 18.58 -31.17
CA ALA A 60 -2.69 19.54 -32.20
C ALA A 60 -3.80 20.48 -32.68
N ARG A 61 -5.08 20.15 -32.42
CA ARG A 61 -6.25 20.97 -32.74
C ARG A 61 -6.71 21.82 -31.56
N GLU A 62 -6.30 21.48 -30.35
CA GLU A 62 -6.55 22.27 -29.13
C GLU A 62 -5.41 23.29 -29.01
N ASN A 63 -5.75 24.57 -28.80
CA ASN A 63 -4.78 25.64 -28.58
C ASN A 63 -4.12 25.49 -27.22
N ILE A 64 -3.25 24.49 -27.06
CA ILE A 64 -2.52 24.24 -25.82
C ILE A 64 -1.44 25.31 -25.68
N VAL A 65 -1.34 25.92 -24.48
CA VAL A 65 -0.25 26.86 -24.19
C VAL A 65 1.10 26.15 -24.25
N SER A 66 2.13 26.87 -24.66
CA SER A 66 3.47 26.30 -24.76
C SER A 66 4.02 25.93 -23.39
N ILE A 67 4.90 24.92 -23.35
CA ILE A 67 5.62 24.54 -22.11
C ILE A 67 6.41 25.73 -21.57
N SER A 68 6.97 26.60 -22.46
CA SER A 68 7.69 27.81 -22.02
C SER A 68 6.80 28.74 -21.18
N THR A 69 5.52 28.90 -21.56
CA THR A 69 4.57 29.68 -20.78
C THR A 69 4.35 29.10 -19.37
N ILE A 70 4.30 27.76 -19.27
CA ILE A 70 4.17 27.10 -17.97
C ILE A 70 5.42 27.27 -17.11
N ILE A 71 6.60 27.14 -17.71
CA ILE A 71 7.88 27.34 -17.06
C ILE A 71 7.95 28.75 -16.46
N ASP A 72 7.62 29.76 -17.26
CA ASP A 72 7.64 31.17 -16.85
C ASP A 72 6.60 31.44 -15.75
N THR A 73 5.37 30.92 -15.89
CA THR A 73 4.29 31.11 -14.93
C THR A 73 4.59 30.42 -13.59
N ALA A 74 5.14 29.21 -13.63
CA ALA A 74 5.50 28.43 -12.45
C ALA A 74 6.83 28.85 -11.81
N LYS A 75 7.58 29.75 -12.47
CA LYS A 75 8.96 30.13 -12.08
C LYS A 75 9.84 28.89 -11.88
N ILE A 76 9.76 27.97 -12.83
CA ILE A 76 10.53 26.74 -12.83
C ILE A 76 11.98 27.08 -13.13
N ASN A 77 12.91 26.61 -12.28
CA ASN A 77 14.34 26.71 -12.59
C ASN A 77 14.74 25.48 -13.41
N LEU A 78 14.99 25.65 -14.69
CA LEU A 78 15.37 24.57 -15.62
C LEU A 78 16.70 23.86 -15.25
N GLU A 79 17.50 24.41 -14.34
CA GLU A 79 18.73 23.77 -13.85
C GLU A 79 18.47 22.67 -12.81
N ALA A 80 17.29 22.65 -12.18
CA ALA A 80 16.83 21.55 -11.34
C ALA A 80 16.19 20.48 -12.22
N SER A 81 16.37 19.20 -11.87
CA SER A 81 15.73 18.10 -12.61
C SER A 81 14.21 18.05 -12.32
N GLU A 82 13.50 19.02 -12.86
CA GLU A 82 12.05 19.14 -12.77
C GLU A 82 11.40 18.43 -13.97
N THR A 83 10.26 17.80 -13.74
CA THR A 83 9.52 17.11 -14.79
C THR A 83 8.21 17.81 -15.06
N VAL A 84 7.92 18.09 -16.33
CA VAL A 84 6.62 18.61 -16.78
C VAL A 84 5.90 17.51 -17.55
N LEU A 85 4.74 17.11 -17.06
CA LEU A 85 3.92 16.05 -17.65
C LEU A 85 2.59 16.63 -18.14
N LEU A 86 2.19 16.27 -19.36
CA LEU A 86 0.87 16.58 -19.90
C LEU A 86 -0.06 15.39 -19.62
N LYS A 87 -1.17 15.62 -18.94
CA LYS A 87 -2.10 14.58 -18.47
C LYS A 87 -3.56 15.01 -18.57
N HIS A 88 -4.47 14.05 -18.42
CA HIS A 88 -5.88 14.31 -18.16
C HIS A 88 -6.18 14.31 -16.67
N ARG A 89 -6.95 15.30 -16.20
CA ARG A 89 -7.47 15.43 -14.84
C ARG A 89 -8.95 15.82 -14.89
N ALA A 90 -9.83 14.93 -14.47
CA ALA A 90 -11.27 15.15 -14.50
C ALA A 90 -11.78 15.68 -15.86
N GLY A 91 -11.37 15.04 -16.95
CA GLY A 91 -11.76 15.42 -18.30
C GLY A 91 -11.05 16.64 -18.90
N ARG A 92 -10.20 17.33 -18.14
CA ARG A 92 -9.41 18.48 -18.59
C ARG A 92 -7.97 18.09 -18.88
N LEU A 93 -7.37 18.72 -19.88
CA LEU A 93 -5.95 18.57 -20.15
C LEU A 93 -5.16 19.52 -19.24
N ILE A 94 -4.14 18.99 -18.56
CA ILE A 94 -3.35 19.72 -17.57
C ILE A 94 -1.86 19.51 -17.77
N TYR A 95 -1.07 20.49 -17.36
CA TYR A 95 0.34 20.33 -17.09
C TYR A 95 0.56 20.06 -15.59
N GLN A 96 1.23 18.96 -15.27
CA GLN A 96 1.71 18.64 -13.92
C GLN A 96 3.20 18.88 -13.86
N VAL A 97 3.62 19.75 -12.93
CA VAL A 97 5.03 20.04 -12.68
C VAL A 97 5.44 19.33 -11.39
N GLU A 98 6.47 18.51 -11.48
CA GLU A 98 7.08 17.81 -10.35
C GLU A 98 8.46 18.40 -10.10
N LYS A 99 8.71 18.88 -8.88
CA LYS A 99 9.99 19.42 -8.45
C LYS A 99 10.86 18.36 -7.80
N ASN A 100 12.18 18.52 -7.90
CA ASN A 100 13.13 17.64 -7.22
C ASN A 100 14.00 18.48 -6.24
N PRO A 101 14.03 18.18 -4.92
CA PRO A 101 13.33 17.08 -4.24
C PRO A 101 11.82 17.22 -4.33
N PRO A 102 11.05 16.12 -4.17
CA PRO A 102 9.62 16.11 -4.38
C PRO A 102 8.93 17.05 -3.40
N GLU A 103 8.72 18.25 -3.87
CA GLU A 103 7.87 19.25 -3.26
C GLU A 103 6.41 19.04 -3.73
N LYS A 104 5.57 19.97 -3.31
CA LYS A 104 4.19 20.01 -3.72
C LYS A 104 4.05 20.07 -5.24
N LYS A 105 3.33 19.10 -5.85
CA LYS A 105 3.03 19.08 -7.28
C LYS A 105 2.22 20.32 -7.66
N LEU A 106 2.63 21.00 -8.74
CA LEU A 106 1.91 22.15 -9.27
C LEU A 106 1.12 21.71 -10.50
N ILE A 107 -0.11 22.17 -10.61
CA ILE A 107 -1.02 21.82 -11.69
C ILE A 107 -1.45 23.10 -12.42
N PHE A 108 -1.38 23.08 -13.74
CA PHE A 108 -1.80 24.17 -14.61
C PHE A 108 -2.77 23.65 -15.67
N ASP A 109 -3.79 24.42 -15.96
CA ASP A 109 -4.68 24.16 -17.09
C ASP A 109 -3.90 24.29 -18.41
N ALA A 110 -3.95 23.27 -19.26
CA ALA A 110 -3.14 23.23 -20.48
C ALA A 110 -3.66 24.19 -21.56
N LEU A 111 -4.91 24.65 -21.48
CA LEU A 111 -5.48 25.59 -22.46
C LEU A 111 -5.25 27.04 -22.07
N THR A 112 -5.24 27.33 -20.76
CA THR A 112 -5.16 28.72 -20.26
C THR A 112 -3.82 29.07 -19.63
N GLY A 113 -3.02 28.07 -19.24
CA GLY A 113 -1.78 28.24 -18.48
C GLY A 113 -1.99 28.67 -17.01
N GLN A 114 -3.23 28.74 -16.55
CA GLN A 114 -3.54 29.18 -15.20
C GLN A 114 -3.31 28.06 -14.16
N PRO A 115 -2.81 28.41 -12.96
CA PRO A 115 -2.66 27.43 -11.89
C PRO A 115 -4.04 26.92 -11.45
N MET A 116 -4.10 25.60 -11.22
CA MET A 116 -5.32 24.95 -10.76
C MET A 116 -5.20 24.56 -9.28
N THR A 117 -6.33 24.65 -8.59
CA THR A 117 -6.49 24.21 -7.20
C THR A 117 -6.91 22.74 -7.12
N TYR A 118 -7.31 22.28 -5.94
CA TYR A 118 -7.86 20.94 -5.73
C TYR A 118 -9.12 20.72 -6.59
N ILE A 119 -9.31 19.47 -7.01
CA ILE A 119 -10.57 19.06 -7.61
C ILE A 119 -11.70 19.18 -6.58
N THR A 120 -12.92 19.33 -7.07
CA THR A 120 -14.13 19.32 -6.26
C THR A 120 -14.55 17.89 -5.89
N PRO A 121 -15.42 17.69 -4.87
CA PRO A 121 -15.99 16.36 -4.57
C PRO A 121 -16.67 15.71 -5.77
N THR A 122 -17.38 16.51 -6.59
CA THR A 122 -18.05 16.03 -7.80
C THR A 122 -17.05 15.56 -8.86
N GLU A 123 -15.95 16.31 -9.06
CA GLU A 123 -14.88 15.90 -9.95
C GLU A 123 -14.17 14.62 -9.44
N ALA A 124 -13.98 14.46 -8.12
CA ALA A 124 -13.44 13.24 -7.54
C ALA A 124 -14.33 12.01 -7.82
N MET A 125 -15.66 12.18 -7.73
CA MET A 125 -16.61 11.12 -8.11
C MET A 125 -16.58 10.84 -9.62
N SER A 126 -16.52 11.87 -10.47
CA SER A 126 -16.39 11.69 -11.92
C SER A 126 -15.13 10.88 -12.28
N ILE A 127 -13.98 11.19 -11.65
CA ILE A 127 -12.75 10.43 -11.85
C ILE A 127 -12.95 8.95 -11.52
N VAL A 128 -13.66 8.63 -10.44
CA VAL A 128 -13.94 7.23 -10.08
C VAL A 128 -14.80 6.56 -11.16
N VAL A 129 -15.81 7.24 -11.70
CA VAL A 129 -16.62 6.70 -12.82
C VAL A 129 -15.78 6.48 -14.07
N ASP A 130 -14.93 7.45 -14.42
CA ASP A 130 -14.15 7.42 -15.66
C ASP A 130 -12.99 6.42 -15.62
N ARG A 131 -12.45 6.18 -14.42
CA ARG A 131 -11.21 5.40 -14.24
C ARG A 131 -11.43 4.04 -13.57
N THR A 132 -12.68 3.71 -13.22
CA THR A 132 -13.04 2.44 -12.61
C THR A 132 -14.40 1.96 -13.05
N GLU A 133 -14.67 0.67 -12.84
CA GLU A 133 -16.02 0.09 -13.00
C GLU A 133 -16.90 0.30 -11.77
N LEU A 134 -16.59 1.27 -10.92
CA LEU A 134 -17.24 1.50 -9.64
C LEU A 134 -18.24 2.66 -9.73
N SER A 135 -19.30 2.59 -8.93
CA SER A 135 -20.34 3.63 -8.86
C SER A 135 -20.21 4.41 -7.54
N PRO A 136 -19.66 5.64 -7.58
CA PRO A 136 -19.49 6.47 -6.39
C PRO A 136 -20.82 6.99 -5.87
N THR A 137 -20.91 7.22 -4.55
CA THR A 137 -22.11 7.75 -3.88
C THR A 137 -21.82 9.01 -3.10
N ASP A 138 -20.61 9.19 -2.63
CA ASP A 138 -20.20 10.31 -1.79
C ASP A 138 -18.68 10.51 -1.86
N ALA A 139 -18.23 11.76 -1.67
CA ALA A 139 -16.80 12.12 -1.64
C ALA A 139 -16.52 13.13 -0.52
N VAL A 140 -15.65 12.73 0.42
CA VAL A 140 -15.27 13.55 1.59
C VAL A 140 -13.77 13.78 1.57
N LEU A 141 -13.35 15.04 1.72
CA LEU A 141 -11.92 15.40 1.80
C LEU A 141 -11.37 15.05 3.19
N ILE A 142 -10.26 14.31 3.21
CA ILE A 142 -9.53 13.92 4.42
C ILE A 142 -8.23 14.72 4.46
N ASN A 143 -8.03 15.51 5.51
CA ASN A 143 -6.84 16.34 5.73
C ASN A 143 -5.92 15.81 6.83
N GLN A 144 -6.38 14.82 7.61
CA GLN A 144 -5.65 14.28 8.76
C GLN A 144 -5.57 12.77 8.71
N SER A 145 -4.39 12.25 9.01
CA SER A 145 -4.18 10.81 9.19
C SER A 145 -4.48 10.42 10.63
N LYS A 146 -5.02 9.20 10.78
CA LYS A 146 -5.14 8.51 12.07
C LYS A 146 -4.33 7.22 11.99
N THR A 147 -3.76 6.80 13.10
CA THR A 147 -3.11 5.49 13.23
C THR A 147 -4.00 4.38 12.67
N GLY A 148 -3.45 3.51 11.84
CA GLY A 148 -4.20 2.43 11.19
C GLY A 148 -5.13 2.86 10.05
N SER A 149 -4.96 4.07 9.51
CA SER A 149 -5.72 4.55 8.35
C SER A 149 -5.52 3.64 7.14
N GLU A 150 -6.59 3.39 6.36
CA GLU A 150 -6.54 2.56 5.14
C GLU A 150 -5.75 3.21 3.98
N PHE A 151 -5.40 4.47 4.11
CA PHE A 151 -4.61 5.26 3.15
C PHE A 151 -3.18 5.57 3.64
N ARG A 152 -2.70 4.85 4.68
CA ARG A 152 -1.33 5.02 5.18
C ARG A 152 -0.30 4.90 4.06
N GLY A 153 0.81 5.61 4.20
CA GLY A 153 1.85 5.71 3.17
C GLY A 153 1.44 6.53 1.94
N ARG A 154 0.33 7.29 2.04
CA ARG A 154 -0.12 8.24 1.00
C ARG A 154 -0.14 9.65 1.57
N ASP A 155 0.24 10.60 0.71
CA ASP A 155 0.21 12.01 1.06
C ASP A 155 -1.23 12.51 1.24
N LEU A 156 -1.42 13.42 2.19
CA LEU A 156 -2.68 14.11 2.42
C LEU A 156 -2.60 15.53 1.84
N PRO A 157 -3.74 16.09 1.47
CA PRO A 157 -5.11 15.58 1.60
C PRO A 157 -5.49 14.52 0.55
N LEU A 158 -6.56 13.75 0.82
CA LEU A 158 -7.15 12.78 -0.10
C LEU A 158 -8.67 12.89 -0.09
N TYR A 159 -9.32 12.72 -1.24
CA TYR A 159 -10.75 12.42 -1.26
C TYR A 159 -11.00 10.95 -0.95
N LYS A 160 -11.84 10.69 0.04
CA LYS A 160 -12.42 9.38 0.32
C LYS A 160 -13.74 9.28 -0.42
N VAL A 161 -13.76 8.54 -1.51
CA VAL A 161 -14.95 8.31 -2.33
C VAL A 161 -15.57 6.97 -1.95
N THR A 162 -16.79 6.98 -1.44
CA THR A 162 -17.56 5.77 -1.12
C THR A 162 -18.24 5.25 -2.37
N VAL A 163 -18.27 3.92 -2.56
CA VAL A 163 -18.89 3.28 -3.71
C VAL A 163 -19.99 2.29 -3.28
N THR A 164 -20.98 2.07 -4.15
CA THR A 164 -22.10 1.13 -3.88
C THR A 164 -21.64 -0.32 -3.86
N LYS A 165 -20.83 -0.70 -4.85
CA LYS A 165 -20.26 -2.05 -5.01
C LYS A 165 -18.77 -1.92 -5.31
N PRO A 166 -17.93 -2.82 -4.72
CA PRO A 166 -18.29 -3.81 -3.70
C PRO A 166 -18.71 -3.15 -2.38
N LYS A 167 -19.58 -3.85 -1.61
CA LYS A 167 -20.06 -3.33 -0.31
C LYS A 167 -18.90 -2.91 0.59
N LYS A 168 -18.92 -1.68 1.12
CA LYS A 168 -17.84 -1.03 1.86
C LYS A 168 -16.59 -0.75 1.00
N GLY A 169 -16.73 -0.67 -0.32
CA GLY A 169 -15.66 -0.20 -1.19
C GLY A 169 -15.38 1.28 -0.98
N ILE A 170 -14.11 1.66 -0.99
CA ILE A 170 -13.64 3.03 -0.87
C ILE A 170 -12.55 3.24 -1.92
N VAL A 171 -12.64 4.35 -2.64
CA VAL A 171 -11.59 4.82 -3.55
C VAL A 171 -10.99 6.09 -2.97
N TYR A 172 -9.67 6.14 -2.84
CA TYR A 172 -8.95 7.33 -2.43
C TYR A 172 -8.42 8.03 -3.68
N VAL A 173 -8.74 9.32 -3.83
CA VAL A 173 -8.35 10.15 -4.98
C VAL A 173 -7.51 11.32 -4.48
N ASP A 174 -6.36 11.54 -5.11
CA ASP A 174 -5.51 12.71 -4.85
C ASP A 174 -6.20 13.98 -5.39
N PRO A 175 -6.50 14.97 -4.54
CA PRO A 175 -7.18 16.18 -4.96
C PRO A 175 -6.33 17.10 -5.86
N VAL A 176 -5.02 16.94 -5.84
CA VAL A 176 -4.09 17.73 -6.65
C VAL A 176 -4.00 17.17 -8.05
N THR A 177 -3.69 15.88 -8.16
CA THR A 177 -3.42 15.22 -9.44
C THR A 177 -4.66 14.60 -10.09
N GLY A 178 -5.71 14.30 -9.31
CA GLY A 178 -6.85 13.52 -9.75
C GLY A 178 -6.53 12.03 -9.95
N GLU A 179 -5.39 11.55 -9.44
CA GLU A 179 -5.01 10.14 -9.56
C GLU A 179 -5.70 9.29 -8.48
N ILE A 180 -6.04 8.05 -8.83
CA ILE A 180 -6.52 7.08 -7.85
C ILE A 180 -5.33 6.61 -7.02
N ALA A 181 -5.28 7.04 -5.77
CA ALA A 181 -4.21 6.70 -4.84
C ALA A 181 -4.34 5.29 -4.28
N ALA A 182 -5.58 4.81 -4.05
CA ALA A 182 -5.84 3.47 -3.54
C ALA A 182 -7.30 3.06 -3.69
N ILE A 183 -7.55 1.76 -3.86
CA ILE A 183 -8.88 1.15 -3.76
C ILE A 183 -8.86 0.19 -2.58
N ARG A 184 -9.87 0.28 -1.72
CA ARG A 184 -9.98 -0.53 -0.50
C ARG A 184 -11.29 -1.29 -0.47
N THR A 185 -11.17 -2.61 -0.40
CA THR A 185 -12.29 -3.54 -0.41
C THR A 185 -12.32 -4.36 0.90
N LYS A 186 -13.27 -5.26 1.03
CA LYS A 186 -13.28 -6.23 2.14
C LYS A 186 -12.08 -7.17 2.08
N LEU A 187 -11.68 -7.58 0.87
CA LEU A 187 -10.53 -8.45 0.66
C LEU A 187 -9.24 -7.75 1.14
N TRP A 188 -9.06 -6.48 0.75
CA TRP A 188 -7.94 -5.69 1.23
C TRP A 188 -7.91 -5.60 2.77
N ARG A 189 -9.06 -5.38 3.42
CA ARG A 189 -9.12 -5.28 4.89
C ARG A 189 -8.79 -6.61 5.58
N ALA A 190 -9.24 -7.73 5.01
CA ALA A 190 -8.90 -9.06 5.51
C ALA A 190 -7.39 -9.31 5.37
N TRP A 191 -6.83 -8.97 4.20
CA TRP A 191 -5.40 -9.09 3.94
C TRP A 191 -4.58 -8.21 4.90
N ASP A 192 -4.96 -6.96 5.07
CA ASP A 192 -4.33 -5.99 5.95
C ASP A 192 -4.36 -6.39 7.43
N PHE A 193 -5.49 -6.96 7.89
CA PHE A 193 -5.61 -7.52 9.23
C PHE A 193 -4.66 -8.71 9.44
N LEU A 194 -4.65 -9.67 8.52
CA LEU A 194 -3.75 -10.81 8.61
C LEU A 194 -2.28 -10.39 8.48
N TRP A 195 -2.00 -9.36 7.69
CA TRP A 195 -0.68 -8.75 7.58
C TRP A 195 -0.21 -8.17 8.92
N SER A 196 -1.06 -7.45 9.63
CA SER A 196 -0.73 -6.92 10.96
C SER A 196 -0.39 -8.01 11.98
N LEU A 197 -1.08 -9.16 11.90
CA LEU A 197 -0.77 -10.34 12.72
C LEU A 197 0.55 -10.99 12.30
N HIS A 198 0.83 -11.02 10.99
CA HIS A 198 2.01 -11.66 10.45
C HIS A 198 3.29 -10.90 10.83
N ILE A 199 3.29 -9.57 10.74
CA ILE A 199 4.43 -8.72 11.10
C ILE A 199 4.43 -8.28 12.57
N MET A 200 3.39 -8.64 13.34
CA MET A 200 3.20 -8.23 14.75
C MET A 200 3.18 -6.71 14.96
N ASP A 201 2.81 -5.96 13.94
CA ASP A 201 2.53 -4.53 14.04
C ASP A 201 1.01 -4.29 13.98
N TYR A 202 0.42 -4.11 15.14
CA TYR A 202 -1.03 -3.95 15.28
C TYR A 202 -1.50 -2.49 15.15
N GLN A 203 -0.57 -1.54 15.16
CA GLN A 203 -0.87 -0.11 15.13
C GLN A 203 -0.73 0.46 13.73
N GLU A 204 0.48 0.52 13.20
CA GLU A 204 0.78 1.14 11.90
C GLU A 204 0.73 0.15 10.76
N ARG A 205 1.00 -1.13 11.02
CA ARG A 205 0.95 -2.26 10.07
C ARG A 205 1.94 -2.16 8.91
N ASP A 206 3.02 -1.42 9.10
CA ASP A 206 4.07 -1.18 8.10
C ASP A 206 5.48 -1.33 8.68
N ASP A 207 5.64 -1.39 10.01
CA ASP A 207 6.94 -1.45 10.67
C ASP A 207 7.38 -2.90 10.92
N PHE A 208 8.41 -3.34 10.19
CA PHE A 208 9.09 -4.64 10.39
C PHE A 208 10.12 -4.61 11.51
N SER A 209 10.40 -3.46 12.10
CA SER A 209 11.41 -3.32 13.17
C SER A 209 10.87 -3.65 14.56
N GLN A 210 9.64 -4.16 14.66
CA GLN A 210 8.96 -4.50 15.90
C GLN A 210 9.78 -5.53 16.71
N TRP A 211 10.06 -5.18 17.96
CA TRP A 211 10.82 -6.06 18.88
C TRP A 211 10.13 -7.42 19.08
N LEU A 212 8.80 -7.44 19.06
CA LEU A 212 8.00 -8.63 19.23
C LEU A 212 8.20 -9.62 18.06
N LEU A 213 8.24 -9.12 16.83
CA LEU A 213 8.55 -9.91 15.64
C LEU A 213 9.94 -10.55 15.74
N ARG A 214 10.94 -9.76 16.14
CA ARG A 214 12.32 -10.25 16.33
C ARG A 214 12.41 -11.31 17.43
N LEU A 215 11.71 -11.09 18.54
CA LEU A 215 11.67 -12.06 19.67
C LEU A 215 11.09 -13.39 19.20
N PHE A 216 9.88 -13.39 18.63
CA PHE A 216 9.24 -14.63 18.19
C PHE A 216 9.98 -15.32 17.06
N SER A 217 10.62 -14.58 16.14
CA SER A 217 11.50 -15.15 15.12
C SER A 217 12.70 -15.87 15.74
N ALA A 218 13.37 -15.25 16.72
CA ALA A 218 14.48 -15.88 17.43
C ALA A 218 14.02 -17.12 18.21
N LEU A 219 12.89 -17.04 18.93
CA LEU A 219 12.31 -18.18 19.63
C LEU A 219 11.94 -19.32 18.68
N GLY A 220 11.41 -19.00 17.48
CA GLY A 220 11.12 -19.97 16.43
C GLY A 220 12.37 -20.72 15.98
N VAL A 221 13.44 -19.98 15.66
CA VAL A 221 14.73 -20.59 15.29
C VAL A 221 15.26 -21.50 16.40
N LEU A 222 15.25 -21.04 17.65
CA LEU A 222 15.69 -21.84 18.79
C LEU A 222 14.83 -23.10 18.98
N THR A 223 13.52 -23.01 18.75
CA THR A 223 12.61 -24.15 18.83
C THR A 223 12.97 -25.20 17.76
N VAL A 224 13.16 -24.78 16.52
CA VAL A 224 13.54 -25.67 15.42
C VAL A 224 14.91 -26.34 15.69
N LEU A 225 15.92 -25.55 16.05
CA LEU A 225 17.25 -26.06 16.35
C LEU A 225 17.22 -27.06 17.53
N SER A 226 16.47 -26.77 18.59
CA SER A 226 16.34 -27.67 19.73
C SER A 226 15.65 -28.99 19.35
N GLY A 227 14.66 -28.94 18.45
CA GLY A 227 14.01 -30.13 17.91
C GLY A 227 14.94 -31.01 17.10
N ILE A 228 15.74 -30.41 16.20
CA ILE A 228 16.76 -31.12 15.41
C ILE A 228 17.81 -31.80 16.33
N ILE A 229 18.29 -31.07 17.33
CA ILE A 229 19.24 -31.62 18.32
C ILE A 229 18.63 -32.82 19.05
N LEU A 230 17.39 -32.68 19.55
CA LEU A 230 16.72 -33.78 20.25
C LEU A 230 16.49 -35.00 19.34
N TRP A 231 16.20 -34.78 18.06
CA TRP A 231 16.06 -35.88 17.09
C TRP A 231 17.36 -36.68 16.95
N PHE A 232 18.51 -36.02 16.78
CA PHE A 232 19.80 -36.67 16.71
C PHE A 232 20.18 -37.42 17.98
N TYR A 233 19.87 -36.88 19.16
CA TYR A 233 20.16 -37.55 20.43
C TYR A 233 19.22 -38.75 20.70
N SER A 234 17.97 -38.68 20.28
CA SER A 234 17.03 -39.80 20.47
C SER A 234 17.33 -40.97 19.53
N GLY A 235 17.81 -40.72 18.32
CA GLY A 235 18.23 -41.77 17.39
C GLY A 235 19.43 -42.63 17.90
N LYS A 236 20.38 -42.00 18.58
CA LYS A 236 21.54 -42.71 19.16
C LYS A 236 21.19 -43.63 20.33
N VAL A 237 20.10 -43.35 21.06
CA VAL A 237 19.66 -44.21 22.18
C VAL A 237 18.99 -45.50 21.70
N GLN A 238 18.40 -45.52 20.52
CA GLN A 238 17.77 -46.74 19.94
C GLN A 238 18.71 -47.66 19.24
N SER A 239 19.88 -47.20 18.75
CA SER A 239 20.86 -48.03 18.07
C SER A 239 21.86 -48.71 19.00
N GLY A 240 21.76 -48.47 20.30
CA GLY A 240 22.64 -49.05 21.34
C GLY A 240 21.93 -50.10 22.20
N LYS A 241 20.80 -50.65 21.76
CA LYS A 241 20.14 -51.84 22.30
C LYS A 241 20.24 -52.96 21.21
#